data_45ad9f2916421e21ffd3325623d7faf5
#
_entry.id   45ad9f2916421e21ffd3325623d7faf5
#
_cell.length_a   1.000
_cell.length_b   1.000
_cell.length_c   1.000
_cell.angle_alpha   90.00
_cell.angle_beta   90.00
_cell.angle_gamma   90.00
#
_symmetry.space_group_name_H-M   'P 1'
#
loop_
_entity.id
_entity.type
_entity.pdbx_description
1 polymer ?
#
loop_
_entity_poly.entity_id
_entity_poly.type
_entity_poly.pdbx_seq_one_letter_code
_entity_poly.pdbx_strand_id
1 'polypeptide(L)'
;IFTKNINFGRKFLESYPFGGGAINDTVVHVANDRLPFGGIGQSGMGKYHGESTFKTFSHYKPYLSKPLWIDPPLRYPPFKNKINFLKNLLKRI
;
A
#
# COMPACT_ATOMS: atom_id res chain seq x y z
N ILE A 1 1.11 -5.87 -25.40
CA ILE A 1 0.04 -6.32 -26.28
C ILE A 1 -0.06 -5.38 -27.49
N PHE A 2 -0.20 -5.94 -28.71
CA PHE A 2 -0.42 -5.17 -29.94
C PHE A 2 -1.86 -5.36 -30.40
N THR A 3 -2.60 -4.27 -30.55
CA THR A 3 -4.02 -4.31 -30.95
C THR A 3 -4.45 -3.00 -31.56
N LYS A 4 -5.34 -3.06 -32.57
CA LYS A 4 -6.02 -1.88 -33.11
C LYS A 4 -7.16 -1.40 -32.21
N ASN A 5 -7.68 -2.28 -31.35
CA ASN A 5 -8.76 -1.94 -30.43
C ASN A 5 -8.16 -1.62 -29.03
N ILE A 6 -8.02 -0.33 -28.76
CA ILE A 6 -7.45 0.15 -27.49
C ILE A 6 -8.29 -0.27 -26.27
N ASN A 7 -9.62 -0.33 -26.41
CA ASN A 7 -10.49 -0.76 -25.31
C ASN A 7 -10.28 -2.24 -24.97
N PHE A 8 -10.07 -3.08 -25.97
CA PHE A 8 -9.67 -4.47 -25.75
C PHE A 8 -8.31 -4.55 -25.04
N GLY A 9 -7.33 -3.76 -25.50
CA GLY A 9 -6.02 -3.70 -24.86
C GLY A 9 -6.11 -3.34 -23.38
N ARG A 10 -6.89 -2.32 -23.03
CA ARG A 10 -7.09 -1.92 -21.62
C ARG A 10 -7.75 -3.03 -20.80
N LYS A 11 -8.85 -3.60 -21.27
CA LYS A 11 -9.52 -4.72 -20.58
C LYS A 11 -8.59 -5.92 -20.39
N PHE A 12 -7.74 -6.22 -21.36
CA PHE A 12 -6.75 -7.28 -21.24
C PHE A 12 -5.75 -6.99 -20.12
N LEU A 13 -5.20 -5.77 -20.06
CA LEU A 13 -4.27 -5.37 -19.00
C LEU A 13 -4.93 -5.39 -17.61
N GLU A 14 -6.21 -5.05 -17.50
CA GLU A 14 -6.96 -5.10 -16.24
C GLU A 14 -7.29 -6.52 -15.78
N SER A 15 -7.41 -7.45 -16.72
CA SER A 15 -7.84 -8.84 -16.44
C SER A 15 -6.72 -9.75 -15.95
N TYR A 16 -5.46 -9.40 -16.16
CA TYR A 16 -4.34 -10.26 -15.84
C TYR A 16 -3.32 -9.54 -14.94
N PRO A 17 -2.83 -10.18 -13.87
CA PRO A 17 -1.76 -9.63 -13.05
C PRO A 17 -0.42 -9.76 -13.78
N PHE A 18 0.35 -8.66 -13.83
CA PHE A 18 1.71 -8.63 -14.40
C PHE A 18 2.51 -7.47 -13.78
N GLY A 19 3.83 -7.47 -13.93
CA GLY A 19 4.72 -6.47 -13.35
C GLY A 19 4.60 -5.09 -13.98
N GLY A 20 4.56 -5.03 -15.28
CA GLY A 20 4.37 -3.81 -16.08
C GLY A 20 3.98 -4.15 -17.50
N GLY A 21 3.37 -3.24 -18.23
CA GLY A 21 2.91 -3.51 -19.57
C GLY A 21 2.73 -2.26 -20.43
N ALA A 22 2.62 -2.50 -21.74
CA ALA A 22 2.35 -1.47 -22.71
C ALA A 22 1.33 -1.95 -23.77
N ILE A 23 0.57 -1.03 -24.33
CA ILE A 23 -0.30 -1.27 -25.49
C ILE A 23 0.38 -0.64 -26.70
N ASN A 24 0.55 -1.44 -27.75
CA ASN A 24 1.19 -1.07 -29.02
C ASN A 24 2.62 -0.56 -28.88
N ASP A 25 3.29 -0.99 -27.82
CA ASP A 25 4.69 -0.72 -27.59
C ASP A 25 5.37 -1.91 -26.87
N THR A 26 6.68 -1.86 -26.72
CA THR A 26 7.46 -2.89 -26.06
C THR A 26 8.08 -2.38 -24.76
N VAL A 27 9.33 -2.00 -24.76
CA VAL A 27 10.15 -1.73 -23.57
C VAL A 27 10.09 -0.28 -23.11
N VAL A 28 9.47 0.62 -23.88
CA VAL A 28 9.55 2.08 -23.66
C VAL A 28 9.00 2.53 -22.31
N HIS A 29 8.03 1.79 -21.74
CA HIS A 29 7.51 2.08 -20.40
C HIS A 29 8.60 1.99 -19.30
N VAL A 30 9.66 1.22 -19.51
CA VAL A 30 10.78 1.10 -18.57
C VAL A 30 11.66 2.36 -18.52
N ALA A 31 11.68 3.13 -19.61
CA ALA A 31 12.42 4.39 -19.67
C ALA A 31 11.74 5.55 -18.92
N ASN A 32 10.50 5.35 -18.43
CA ASN A 32 9.77 6.37 -17.70
C ASN A 32 10.01 6.23 -16.20
N ASP A 33 10.84 7.10 -15.63
CA ASP A 33 11.21 7.12 -14.21
C ASP A 33 10.04 7.32 -13.24
N ARG A 34 8.89 7.76 -13.74
CA ARG A 34 7.67 7.94 -12.94
C ARG A 34 6.82 6.69 -12.85
N LEU A 35 7.06 5.70 -13.72
CA LEU A 35 6.35 4.43 -13.68
C LEU A 35 7.14 3.42 -12.84
N PRO A 36 6.53 2.80 -11.84
CA PRO A 36 7.19 1.78 -11.06
C PRO A 36 7.52 0.56 -11.93
N PHE A 37 8.76 0.10 -11.87
CA PHE A 37 9.21 -1.10 -12.54
C PHE A 37 9.41 -2.24 -11.55
N GLY A 38 8.91 -3.42 -11.86
CA GLY A 38 9.04 -4.60 -11.01
C GLY A 38 8.09 -5.72 -11.45
N GLY A 39 8.21 -6.86 -10.80
CA GLY A 39 7.37 -8.03 -11.05
C GLY A 39 6.11 -8.06 -10.20
N ILE A 40 5.56 -9.26 -10.06
CA ILE A 40 4.46 -9.62 -9.16
C ILE A 40 4.83 -10.86 -8.35
N GLY A 41 4.15 -11.12 -7.25
CA GLY A 41 4.44 -12.25 -6.38
C GLY A 41 5.88 -12.22 -5.88
N GLN A 42 6.60 -13.30 -6.02
CA GLN A 42 7.99 -13.42 -5.56
C GLN A 42 8.94 -12.46 -6.29
N SER A 43 8.70 -12.16 -7.56
CA SER A 43 9.47 -11.17 -8.32
C SER A 43 9.03 -9.73 -8.07
N GLY A 44 7.97 -9.52 -7.30
CA GLY A 44 7.35 -8.23 -7.02
C GLY A 44 7.62 -7.69 -5.61
N MET A 45 8.61 -8.20 -4.91
CA MET A 45 9.04 -7.70 -3.60
C MET A 45 9.83 -6.41 -3.76
N GLY A 46 9.11 -5.29 -3.80
CA GLY A 46 9.63 -3.97 -4.08
C GLY A 46 9.51 -3.58 -5.55
N LYS A 47 9.65 -2.28 -5.78
CA LYS A 47 9.58 -1.70 -7.13
C LYS A 47 10.66 -0.66 -7.30
N TYR A 48 11.15 -0.55 -8.51
CA TYR A 48 12.19 0.36 -8.94
C TYR A 48 11.59 1.60 -9.61
N HIS A 49 12.31 2.65 -9.73
CA HIS A 49 12.04 3.98 -10.24
C HIS A 49 11.42 4.97 -9.23
N GLY A 50 12.02 6.15 -9.18
CA GLY A 50 11.56 7.34 -8.48
C GLY A 50 11.09 7.08 -7.04
N GLU A 51 9.89 7.50 -6.73
CA GLU A 51 9.26 7.33 -5.41
C GLU A 51 9.14 5.87 -4.98
N SER A 52 8.96 4.95 -5.93
CA SER A 52 8.88 3.51 -5.64
C SER A 52 10.20 2.96 -5.12
N THR A 53 11.33 3.39 -5.69
CA THR A 53 12.67 3.06 -5.17
C THR A 53 12.84 3.58 -3.75
N PHE A 54 12.51 4.85 -3.53
CA PHE A 54 12.59 5.45 -2.19
C PHE A 54 11.78 4.66 -1.16
N LYS A 55 10.52 4.35 -1.47
CA LYS A 55 9.65 3.55 -0.59
C LYS A 55 10.20 2.15 -0.31
N THR A 56 10.75 1.48 -1.34
CA THR A 56 11.32 0.13 -1.23
C THR A 56 12.51 0.09 -0.25
N PHE A 57 13.35 1.12 -0.24
CA PHE A 57 14.52 1.21 0.63
C PHE A 57 14.29 2.02 1.91
N SER A 58 13.06 2.45 2.19
CA SER A 58 12.69 3.22 3.37
C SER A 58 11.96 2.36 4.39
N HIS A 59 12.22 2.61 5.67
CA HIS A 59 11.46 2.02 6.76
C HIS A 59 10.43 3.01 7.29
N TYR A 60 9.17 2.64 7.27
CA TYR A 60 8.08 3.41 7.85
C TYR A 60 8.00 3.13 9.35
N LYS A 61 8.41 4.09 10.16
CA LYS A 61 8.38 4.01 11.62
C LYS A 61 7.15 4.76 12.16
N PRO A 62 6.09 4.05 12.58
CA PRO A 62 4.97 4.72 13.26
C PRO A 62 5.40 5.13 14.66
N TYR A 63 4.97 6.30 15.09
CA TYR A 63 5.11 6.74 16.47
C TYR A 63 3.84 7.45 16.95
N LEU A 64 3.55 7.32 18.23
CA LEU A 64 2.46 8.02 18.90
C LEU A 64 3.04 8.95 19.96
N SER A 65 2.74 10.22 19.85
CA SER A 65 3.04 11.21 20.88
C SER A 65 1.76 11.55 21.65
N LYS A 66 1.81 11.37 22.96
CA LYS A 66 0.72 11.70 23.89
C LYS A 66 1.16 12.82 24.83
N PRO A 67 0.37 13.88 25.03
CA PRO A 67 0.64 14.85 26.06
C PRO A 67 0.60 14.23 27.47
N LEU A 68 1.48 14.66 28.37
CA LEU A 68 1.58 14.09 29.72
C LEU A 68 0.33 14.34 30.58
N TRP A 69 -0.40 15.43 30.31
CA TRP A 69 -1.61 15.79 31.04
C TRP A 69 -2.85 14.98 30.64
N ILE A 70 -2.81 14.25 29.53
CA ILE A 70 -3.89 13.35 29.12
C ILE A 70 -3.53 11.93 29.57
N ASP A 71 -4.02 11.52 30.72
CA ASP A 71 -3.83 10.16 31.19
C ASP A 71 -5.13 9.58 31.77
N PRO A 72 -6.00 9.04 30.88
CA PRO A 72 -7.30 8.56 31.31
C PRO A 72 -7.15 7.36 32.25
N PRO A 73 -7.82 7.37 33.42
CA PRO A 73 -7.73 6.30 34.41
C PRO A 73 -8.29 4.95 33.90
N LEU A 74 -8.89 4.96 32.73
CA LEU A 74 -9.37 3.75 32.06
C LEU A 74 -8.26 2.81 31.61
N ARG A 75 -7.02 3.30 31.49
CA ARG A 75 -5.83 2.53 31.09
C ARG A 75 -5.27 1.65 32.21
N TYR A 76 -5.65 1.92 33.45
CA TYR A 76 -5.07 1.29 34.63
C TYR A 76 -6.08 0.41 35.36
N PRO A 77 -5.62 -0.67 36.01
CA PRO A 77 -6.45 -1.47 36.89
C PRO A 77 -6.96 -0.63 38.11
N PRO A 78 -8.07 -1.05 38.71
CA PRO A 78 -8.90 -2.23 38.42
C PRO A 78 -9.88 -1.99 37.24
N PHE A 79 -10.04 -3.03 36.39
CA PHE A 79 -10.87 -2.96 35.18
C PHE A 79 -12.33 -3.40 35.37
N LYS A 80 -12.71 -3.77 36.60
CA LYS A 80 -13.94 -4.52 36.92
C LYS A 80 -15.20 -4.10 36.15
N ASN A 81 -15.51 -2.82 36.02
CA ASN A 81 -16.71 -2.35 35.32
C ASN A 81 -16.42 -1.65 33.98
N LYS A 82 -15.16 -1.63 33.55
CA LYS A 82 -14.70 -0.86 32.39
C LYS A 82 -14.59 -1.70 31.12
N ILE A 83 -14.61 -3.05 31.26
CA ILE A 83 -14.35 -3.97 30.14
C ILE A 83 -15.38 -3.83 29.02
N ASN A 84 -16.67 -3.73 29.35
CA ASN A 84 -17.71 -3.60 28.34
C ASN A 84 -17.64 -2.26 27.62
N PHE A 85 -17.31 -1.19 28.33
CA PHE A 85 -17.10 0.13 27.75
C PHE A 85 -15.88 0.11 26.79
N LEU A 86 -14.77 -0.48 27.20
CA LEU A 86 -13.57 -0.63 26.38
C LEU A 86 -13.83 -1.48 25.13
N LYS A 87 -14.55 -2.59 25.25
CA LYS A 87 -14.93 -3.43 24.10
C LYS A 87 -15.78 -2.67 23.11
N ASN A 88 -16.71 -1.84 23.57
CA ASN A 88 -17.55 -1.03 22.69
C ASN A 88 -16.77 0.11 22.01
N LEU A 89 -15.81 0.69 22.70
CA LEU A 89 -14.93 1.71 22.16
C LEU A 89 -14.04 1.13 21.05
N LEU A 90 -13.42 -0.03 21.29
CA LEU A 90 -12.52 -0.69 20.34
C LEU A 90 -13.23 -1.23 19.08
N LYS A 91 -14.54 -1.50 19.17
CA LYS A 91 -15.34 -1.89 18.00
C LYS A 91 -15.63 -0.74 17.03
N ARG A 92 -15.36 0.50 17.45
CA ARG A 92 -15.62 1.71 16.64
C ARG A 92 -14.36 2.27 15.98
N ILE A 93 -13.20 1.70 16.27
CA ILE A 93 -11.91 2.00 15.67
C ILE A 93 -11.58 0.92 14.62
#